data_05dc78aded10d91e2971cba1e0b8dfad
#
_entry.id   05dc78aded10d91e2971cba1e0b8dfad
#
_cell.length_a   1.000
_cell.length_b   1.000
_cell.length_c   1.000
_cell.angle_alpha   90.00
_cell.angle_beta   90.00
_cell.angle_gamma   90.00
#
_symmetry.space_group_name_H-M   'P 1'
#
loop_
_entity.id
_entity.type
_entity.pdbx_description
1 polymer ?
#
loop_
_entity_poly.entity_id
_entity_poly.type
_entity_poly.pdbx_seq_one_letter_code
_entity_poly.pdbx_strand_id
1 'polypeptide(L)'
;MPRRCDLWRIGIVRAAIVEIAATGLAGCEIQWLAEEPSFRFLADPFGLWREDRLFLFAEAYDYRTRHGVIDLLTFDAELRLLDRATVLREPWHLSYPYVFEADGATWMLPEAHRSDSLTLYRAVDFPDRWEVVTRIALDVAPIDATPIHHDGRWWLFYSGGPNREDRMGALHAAWAERLEGPWHAHPRNPIRRDRGGARPGGTPFLNGDVLCLPVQDCRHTYGGAVRILRFNRLTPDTVEMEIGPPLRPPVDTPYREGFHTLAACGSVTLIDAKRIDRSGRGWLIDLARRFRNASA
;
A
#
# COMPACT_ATOMS: atom_id res chain seq x y z
N MET A 1 -14.51 20.67 16.42
CA MET A 1 -13.36 19.85 16.85
C MET A 1 -12.20 20.15 15.93
N PRO A 2 -10.94 20.26 16.42
CA PRO A 2 -9.79 20.44 15.57
C PRO A 2 -9.70 19.29 14.57
N ARG A 3 -9.39 19.59 13.32
CA ARG A 3 -9.30 18.57 12.28
C ARG A 3 -8.07 17.73 12.54
N ARG A 4 -8.28 16.45 12.64
CA ARG A 4 -7.28 15.41 12.82
C ARG A 4 -6.57 15.16 11.49
N CYS A 5 -5.24 15.19 11.45
CA CYS A 5 -4.43 14.83 10.30
C CYS A 5 -3.55 13.64 10.64
N ASP A 6 -3.65 12.58 9.85
CA ASP A 6 -2.80 11.41 9.96
C ASP A 6 -1.48 11.72 9.23
N LEU A 7 -0.36 11.67 9.93
CA LEU A 7 0.98 11.90 9.38
C LEU A 7 1.75 10.58 9.44
N TRP A 8 2.19 10.12 8.29
CA TRP A 8 2.89 8.85 8.13
C TRP A 8 4.39 9.04 8.00
N ARG A 9 5.14 8.00 8.34
CA ARG A 9 6.58 7.94 8.20
C ARG A 9 6.99 6.54 7.81
N ILE A 10 7.85 6.40 6.81
CA ILE A 10 8.35 5.13 6.33
C ILE A 10 9.52 4.66 7.19
N GLY A 11 9.55 3.36 7.46
CA GLY A 11 10.65 2.63 8.08
C GLY A 11 11.10 1.46 7.21
N ILE A 12 12.40 1.22 7.17
CA ILE A 12 13.03 0.05 6.56
C ILE A 12 13.43 -0.87 7.71
N VAL A 13 12.81 -2.04 7.79
CA VAL A 13 13.05 -3.05 8.83
C VAL A 13 14.07 -4.05 8.32
N ARG A 14 15.16 -4.29 9.08
CA ARG A 14 16.21 -5.27 8.74
C ARG A 14 15.79 -6.70 9.12
N ALA A 15 14.66 -7.13 8.57
CA ALA A 15 14.13 -8.49 8.72
C ALA A 15 13.23 -8.82 7.54
N ALA A 16 13.13 -10.08 7.17
CA ALA A 16 12.25 -10.56 6.13
C ALA A 16 10.77 -10.51 6.58
N ILE A 17 9.84 -10.34 5.64
CA ILE A 17 8.41 -10.24 5.93
C ILE A 17 7.86 -11.45 6.70
N VAL A 18 8.37 -12.65 6.43
CA VAL A 18 7.96 -13.89 7.11
C VAL A 18 8.32 -13.87 8.60
N GLU A 19 9.46 -13.30 8.96
CA GLU A 19 9.91 -13.15 10.35
C GLU A 19 9.00 -12.17 11.08
N ILE A 20 8.73 -10.99 10.48
CA ILE A 20 7.86 -9.97 11.06
C ILE A 20 6.43 -10.49 11.19
N ALA A 21 5.94 -11.24 10.21
CA ALA A 21 4.62 -11.85 10.28
C ALA A 21 4.49 -12.86 11.45
N ALA A 22 5.57 -13.53 11.83
CA ALA A 22 5.61 -14.48 12.93
C ALA A 22 5.81 -13.83 14.30
N THR A 23 6.69 -12.83 14.40
CA THR A 23 7.19 -12.28 15.69
C THR A 23 6.74 -10.84 15.98
N GLY A 24 6.22 -10.13 14.97
CA GLY A 24 5.92 -8.70 15.06
C GLY A 24 7.16 -7.83 14.90
N LEU A 25 7.02 -6.54 15.20
CA LEU A 25 8.07 -5.52 15.05
C LEU A 25 8.90 -5.28 16.32
N ALA A 26 8.56 -5.96 17.42
CA ALA A 26 9.25 -5.77 18.69
C ALA A 26 10.71 -6.24 18.61
N GLY A 27 11.64 -5.36 18.94
CA GLY A 27 13.08 -5.66 18.88
C GLY A 27 13.71 -5.62 17.49
N CYS A 28 12.95 -5.33 16.45
CA CYS A 28 13.49 -5.15 15.10
C CYS A 28 14.28 -3.83 14.99
N GLU A 29 15.41 -3.88 14.30
CA GLU A 29 16.12 -2.69 13.88
C GLU A 29 15.34 -2.01 12.73
N ILE A 30 14.91 -0.76 12.95
CA ILE A 30 14.14 0.02 11.98
C ILE A 30 14.89 1.28 11.64
N GLN A 31 15.28 1.43 10.39
CA GLN A 31 15.79 2.67 9.86
C GLN A 31 14.64 3.56 9.40
N TRP A 32 14.35 4.61 10.16
CA TRP A 32 13.31 5.58 9.81
C TRP A 32 13.80 6.59 8.80
N LEU A 33 13.04 6.83 7.74
CA LEU A 33 13.32 7.92 6.81
C LEU A 33 13.17 9.27 7.52
N ALA A 34 13.73 10.33 6.94
CA ALA A 34 13.57 11.68 7.45
C ALA A 34 12.08 12.10 7.51
N GLU A 35 11.72 12.92 8.48
CA GLU A 35 10.36 13.48 8.52
C GLU A 35 10.16 14.47 7.37
N GLU A 36 8.99 14.39 6.74
CA GLU A 36 8.57 15.34 5.73
C GLU A 36 8.25 16.72 6.36
N PRO A 37 8.32 17.80 5.57
CA PRO A 37 7.86 19.12 6.01
C PRO A 37 6.41 19.07 6.50
N SER A 38 6.03 20.02 7.37
CA SER A 38 4.71 20.08 8.00
C SER A 38 3.55 19.84 7.01
N PHE A 39 2.66 18.91 7.37
CA PHE A 39 1.48 18.51 6.60
C PHE A 39 1.78 17.83 5.25
N ARG A 40 2.98 17.29 5.09
CA ARG A 40 3.35 16.30 4.09
C ARG A 40 3.71 15.00 4.79
N PHE A 41 3.65 13.91 4.04
CA PHE A 41 4.15 12.61 4.49
C PHE A 41 4.51 11.71 3.31
N LEU A 42 5.32 10.69 3.60
CA LEU A 42 5.51 9.52 2.76
C LEU A 42 4.80 8.34 3.41
N ALA A 43 4.07 7.56 2.61
CA ALA A 43 3.35 6.36 3.03
C ALA A 43 3.33 5.29 1.95
N ASP A 44 2.73 4.14 2.24
CA ASP A 44 2.53 3.03 1.30
C ASP A 44 3.82 2.62 0.58
N PRO A 45 4.92 2.27 1.29
CA PRO A 45 6.18 1.95 0.65
C PRO A 45 6.15 0.57 0.00
N PHE A 46 6.58 0.52 -1.27
CA PHE A 46 6.93 -0.72 -1.98
C PHE A 46 8.31 -0.57 -2.59
N GLY A 47 9.02 -1.66 -2.83
CA GLY A 47 10.36 -1.54 -3.35
C GLY A 47 10.91 -2.79 -4.03
N LEU A 48 12.00 -2.58 -4.76
CA LEU A 48 12.77 -3.61 -5.42
C LEU A 48 14.26 -3.39 -5.18
N TRP A 49 14.98 -4.49 -4.99
CA TRP A 49 16.43 -4.50 -5.06
C TRP A 49 16.86 -4.79 -6.49
N ARG A 50 17.77 -3.98 -7.00
CA ARG A 50 18.52 -4.28 -8.23
C ARG A 50 19.98 -3.98 -8.01
N GLU A 51 20.83 -4.94 -8.32
CA GLU A 51 22.23 -4.89 -7.97
C GLU A 51 22.34 -4.56 -6.46
N ASP A 52 23.15 -3.58 -6.10
CA ASP A 52 23.33 -3.15 -4.70
C ASP A 52 22.50 -1.91 -4.34
N ARG A 53 21.34 -1.70 -4.99
CA ARG A 53 20.46 -0.56 -4.75
C ARG A 53 19.05 -0.97 -4.41
N LEU A 54 18.51 -0.32 -3.40
CA LEU A 54 17.09 -0.38 -3.06
C LEU A 54 16.37 0.79 -3.75
N PHE A 55 15.39 0.49 -4.59
CA PHE A 55 14.47 1.43 -5.20
C PHE A 55 13.14 1.36 -4.45
N LEU A 56 12.85 2.38 -3.64
CA LEU A 56 11.66 2.49 -2.80
C LEU A 56 10.69 3.48 -3.44
N PHE A 57 9.49 3.01 -3.78
CA PHE A 57 8.39 3.82 -4.29
C PHE A 57 7.40 4.08 -3.17
N ALA A 58 6.90 5.32 -3.07
CA ALA A 58 6.00 5.71 -2.00
C ALA A 58 4.99 6.76 -2.44
N GLU A 59 3.84 6.79 -1.78
CA GLU A 59 2.94 7.93 -1.83
C GLU A 59 3.62 9.16 -1.19
N ALA A 60 3.80 10.23 -1.95
CA ALA A 60 4.19 11.54 -1.44
C ALA A 60 2.94 12.45 -1.38
N TYR A 61 2.36 12.59 -0.19
CA TYR A 61 1.10 13.30 0.00
C TYR A 61 1.31 14.69 0.60
N ASP A 62 0.48 15.65 0.10
CA ASP A 62 0.43 17.00 0.64
C ASP A 62 -1.02 17.39 1.03
N TYR A 63 -1.26 17.63 2.31
CA TYR A 63 -2.56 18.07 2.82
C TYR A 63 -3.03 19.41 2.23
N ARG A 64 -2.11 20.25 1.77
CA ARG A 64 -2.46 21.56 1.19
C ARG A 64 -3.15 21.45 -0.15
N THR A 65 -2.79 20.42 -0.93
CA THR A 65 -3.39 20.10 -2.23
C THR A 65 -4.38 18.94 -2.15
N ARG A 66 -4.28 18.10 -1.12
CA ARG A 66 -4.94 16.78 -1.00
C ARG A 66 -4.65 15.86 -2.18
N HIS A 67 -3.43 15.92 -2.61
CA HIS A 67 -2.95 15.18 -3.76
C HIS A 67 -1.71 14.39 -3.39
N GLY A 68 -1.68 13.11 -3.77
CA GLY A 68 -0.54 12.23 -3.69
C GLY A 68 0.03 11.99 -5.08
N VAL A 69 1.34 11.89 -5.15
CA VAL A 69 2.11 11.47 -6.32
C VAL A 69 3.02 10.33 -5.90
N ILE A 70 3.62 9.61 -6.84
CA ILE A 70 4.56 8.56 -6.51
C ILE A 70 5.98 9.12 -6.59
N ASP A 71 6.65 9.12 -5.44
CA ASP A 71 8.07 9.40 -5.35
C ASP A 71 8.87 8.10 -5.30
N LEU A 72 10.02 8.14 -5.94
CA LEU A 72 11.09 7.15 -5.86
C LEU A 72 12.17 7.68 -4.93
N LEU A 73 12.62 6.83 -3.99
CA LEU A 73 13.80 7.04 -3.18
C LEU A 73 14.80 5.92 -3.49
N THR A 74 16.02 6.28 -3.87
CA THR A 74 17.08 5.32 -4.19
C THR A 74 18.09 5.27 -3.04
N PHE A 75 18.39 4.06 -2.56
CA PHE A 75 19.35 3.82 -1.49
C PHE A 75 20.50 2.93 -1.98
N ASP A 76 21.67 3.06 -1.35
CA ASP A 76 22.76 2.11 -1.51
C ASP A 76 22.56 0.82 -0.67
N ALA A 77 23.54 -0.09 -0.72
CA ALA A 77 23.51 -1.36 0.01
C ALA A 77 23.46 -1.19 1.54
N GLU A 78 23.99 -0.08 2.06
CA GLU A 78 23.97 0.27 3.48
C GLU A 78 22.71 1.03 3.88
N LEU A 79 21.75 1.19 2.94
CA LEU A 79 20.49 1.93 3.10
C LEU A 79 20.69 3.45 3.30
N ARG A 80 21.77 4.04 2.77
CA ARG A 80 21.93 5.49 2.74
C ARG A 80 21.19 6.04 1.52
N LEU A 81 20.37 7.06 1.74
CA LEU A 81 19.61 7.72 0.66
C LEU A 81 20.59 8.39 -0.33
N LEU A 82 20.51 8.03 -1.60
CA LEU A 82 21.30 8.56 -2.70
C LEU A 82 20.56 9.65 -3.45
N ASP A 83 19.27 9.41 -3.76
CA ASP A 83 18.45 10.29 -4.59
C ASP A 83 16.98 10.18 -4.26
N ARG A 84 16.20 11.21 -4.63
CA ARG A 84 14.73 11.22 -4.58
C ARG A 84 14.16 12.01 -5.77
N ALA A 85 13.20 11.41 -6.47
CA ALA A 85 12.49 12.03 -7.58
C ALA A 85 11.00 11.64 -7.59
N THR A 86 10.14 12.50 -8.16
CA THR A 86 8.76 12.11 -8.48
C THR A 86 8.76 11.38 -9.83
N VAL A 87 8.33 10.10 -9.83
CA VAL A 87 8.36 9.24 -11.04
C VAL A 87 6.98 9.02 -11.67
N LEU A 88 5.89 9.25 -10.91
CA LEU A 88 4.54 9.19 -11.48
C LEU A 88 3.64 10.27 -10.88
N ARG A 89 3.00 11.03 -11.77
CA ARG A 89 2.05 12.09 -11.44
C ARG A 89 0.88 12.05 -12.40
N GLU A 90 -0.34 12.05 -11.84
CA GLU A 90 -1.59 12.09 -12.59
C GLU A 90 -2.45 13.29 -12.14
N PRO A 91 -3.47 13.70 -12.89
CA PRO A 91 -4.39 14.75 -12.44
C PRO A 91 -5.20 14.39 -11.19
N TRP A 92 -5.30 13.11 -10.87
CA TRP A 92 -5.93 12.55 -9.66
C TRP A 92 -4.88 12.11 -8.65
N HIS A 93 -5.33 11.86 -7.43
CA HIS A 93 -4.52 11.35 -6.34
C HIS A 93 -4.04 9.92 -6.64
N LEU A 94 -2.75 9.67 -6.40
CA LEU A 94 -2.11 8.35 -6.43
C LEU A 94 -1.61 7.98 -5.03
N SER A 95 -1.75 6.70 -4.66
CA SER A 95 -1.20 6.07 -3.47
C SER A 95 -0.88 4.60 -3.71
N TYR A 96 -0.41 3.88 -2.72
CA TYR A 96 -0.18 2.44 -2.75
C TYR A 96 0.50 1.96 -4.05
N PRO A 97 1.73 2.42 -4.35
CA PRO A 97 2.42 2.13 -5.61
C PRO A 97 2.97 0.70 -5.63
N TYR A 98 2.08 -0.29 -5.76
CA TYR A 98 2.50 -1.69 -5.77
C TYR A 98 3.43 -1.96 -6.95
N VAL A 99 4.73 -2.08 -6.68
CA VAL A 99 5.76 -2.32 -7.69
C VAL A 99 6.26 -3.76 -7.57
N PHE A 100 6.44 -4.44 -8.72
CA PHE A 100 6.83 -5.84 -8.77
C PHE A 100 7.46 -6.20 -10.11
N GLU A 101 8.12 -7.36 -10.16
CA GLU A 101 8.72 -7.91 -11.38
C GLU A 101 7.91 -9.13 -11.84
N ALA A 102 7.65 -9.18 -13.13
CA ALA A 102 7.00 -10.32 -13.78
C ALA A 102 7.34 -10.34 -15.27
N ASP A 103 7.51 -11.54 -15.82
CA ASP A 103 7.76 -11.77 -17.26
C ASP A 103 8.90 -10.92 -17.84
N GLY A 104 9.96 -10.73 -17.04
CA GLY A 104 11.15 -9.96 -17.42
C GLY A 104 10.95 -8.44 -17.48
N ALA A 105 9.83 -7.93 -16.99
CA ALA A 105 9.51 -6.51 -16.90
C ALA A 105 9.23 -6.07 -15.46
N THR A 106 9.35 -4.77 -15.21
CA THR A 106 8.93 -4.15 -13.94
C THR A 106 7.60 -3.45 -14.14
N TRP A 107 6.70 -3.71 -13.23
CA TRP A 107 5.32 -3.24 -13.25
C TRP A 107 5.02 -2.38 -12.03
N MET A 108 4.08 -1.46 -12.18
CA MET A 108 3.50 -0.70 -11.08
C MET A 108 1.98 -0.67 -11.22
N LEU A 109 1.28 -0.92 -10.11
CA LEU A 109 -0.17 -0.88 -10.02
C LEU A 109 -0.56 0.05 -8.87
N PRO A 110 -0.59 1.38 -9.10
CA PRO A 110 -0.90 2.34 -8.06
C PRO A 110 -2.40 2.40 -7.80
N GLU A 111 -2.78 2.69 -6.57
CA GLU A 111 -4.16 3.04 -6.21
C GLU A 111 -4.52 4.39 -6.82
N ALA A 112 -5.68 4.45 -7.46
CA ALA A 112 -6.19 5.63 -8.16
C ALA A 112 -7.73 5.66 -8.20
N HIS A 113 -8.42 5.28 -7.11
CA HIS A 113 -9.88 5.11 -7.09
C HIS A 113 -10.67 6.37 -7.51
N ARG A 114 -10.05 7.56 -7.45
CA ARG A 114 -10.67 8.80 -7.93
C ARG A 114 -10.68 8.94 -9.44
N SER A 115 -9.93 8.09 -10.15
CA SER A 115 -9.97 8.03 -11.63
C SER A 115 -11.00 7.03 -12.15
N ASP A 116 -11.69 6.30 -11.25
CA ASP A 116 -12.56 5.15 -11.55
C ASP A 116 -11.86 4.07 -12.40
N SER A 117 -10.53 4.02 -12.35
CA SER A 117 -9.71 3.15 -13.19
C SER A 117 -8.52 2.59 -12.42
N LEU A 118 -8.28 1.30 -12.55
CA LEU A 118 -7.05 0.64 -12.11
C LEU A 118 -6.11 0.52 -13.31
N THR A 119 -5.03 1.29 -13.31
CA THR A 119 -4.11 1.36 -14.42
C THR A 119 -2.83 0.58 -14.13
N LEU A 120 -2.50 -0.37 -14.99
CA LEU A 120 -1.25 -1.11 -14.96
C LEU A 120 -0.20 -0.36 -15.77
N TYR A 121 0.91 -0.01 -15.12
CA TYR A 121 2.07 0.63 -15.74
C TYR A 121 3.21 -0.36 -15.88
N ARG A 122 4.03 -0.17 -16.93
CA ARG A 122 5.30 -0.88 -17.14
C ARG A 122 6.44 0.12 -17.21
N ALA A 123 7.57 -0.19 -16.59
CA ALA A 123 8.78 0.59 -16.74
C ALA A 123 9.33 0.44 -18.17
N VAL A 124 9.52 1.54 -18.85
CA VAL A 124 10.22 1.61 -20.16
C VAL A 124 11.67 2.02 -19.98
N ASP A 125 11.97 2.72 -18.89
CA ASP A 125 13.31 3.09 -18.46
C ASP A 125 13.29 3.09 -16.92
N PHE A 126 13.61 1.94 -16.33
CA PHE A 126 13.58 1.77 -14.89
C PHE A 126 14.74 2.54 -14.23
N PRO A 127 14.49 3.28 -13.16
CA PRO A 127 13.24 3.33 -12.39
C PRO A 127 12.32 4.53 -12.71
N ASP A 128 12.72 5.40 -13.67
CA ASP A 128 12.21 6.77 -13.76
C ASP A 128 11.02 6.92 -14.68
N ARG A 129 10.89 6.08 -15.73
CA ARG A 129 9.89 6.27 -16.76
C ARG A 129 8.94 5.09 -16.92
N TRP A 130 7.64 5.39 -16.83
CA TRP A 130 6.55 4.44 -16.83
C TRP A 130 5.57 4.72 -17.98
N GLU A 131 5.06 3.67 -18.63
CA GLU A 131 4.00 3.75 -19.64
C GLU A 131 2.75 2.98 -19.19
N VAL A 132 1.60 3.46 -19.62
CA VAL A 132 0.32 2.76 -19.42
C VAL A 132 0.27 1.57 -20.36
N VAL A 133 0.03 0.37 -19.82
CA VAL A 133 -0.17 -0.85 -20.62
C VAL A 133 -1.64 -1.16 -20.78
N THR A 134 -2.40 -1.17 -19.70
CA THR A 134 -3.83 -1.45 -19.74
C THR A 134 -4.56 -0.81 -18.55
N ARG A 135 -5.88 -0.71 -18.68
CA ARG A 135 -6.79 -0.39 -17.58
C ARG A 135 -7.58 -1.64 -17.24
N ILE A 136 -7.43 -2.07 -16.00
CA ILE A 136 -8.07 -3.28 -15.47
C ILE A 136 -9.50 -2.91 -15.05
N ALA A 137 -10.48 -3.58 -15.66
CA ALA A 137 -11.88 -3.45 -15.26
C ALA A 137 -12.23 -4.52 -14.21
N LEU A 138 -12.85 -4.10 -13.10
CA LEU A 138 -13.28 -4.96 -12.01
C LEU A 138 -14.75 -4.69 -11.66
N ASP A 139 -15.29 -5.49 -10.74
CA ASP A 139 -16.67 -5.41 -10.27
C ASP A 139 -16.97 -4.14 -9.43
N VAL A 140 -15.95 -3.56 -8.82
CA VAL A 140 -16.01 -2.29 -8.08
C VAL A 140 -14.75 -1.47 -8.36
N ALA A 141 -14.79 -0.15 -8.10
CA ALA A 141 -13.59 0.69 -8.12
C ALA A 141 -12.60 0.22 -7.05
N PRO A 142 -11.44 -0.30 -7.45
CA PRO A 142 -10.53 -0.96 -6.52
C PRO A 142 -9.71 0.04 -5.70
N ILE A 143 -9.41 -0.36 -4.47
CA ILE A 143 -8.57 0.35 -3.53
C ILE A 143 -7.50 -0.63 -3.04
N ASP A 144 -6.24 -0.19 -2.98
CA ASP A 144 -5.08 -0.98 -2.54
C ASP A 144 -4.98 -2.32 -3.29
N ALA A 145 -5.11 -2.27 -4.62
CA ALA A 145 -5.08 -3.46 -5.47
C ALA A 145 -3.70 -4.14 -5.43
N THR A 146 -3.69 -5.42 -5.08
CA THR A 146 -2.50 -6.19 -4.73
C THR A 146 -2.44 -7.47 -5.56
N PRO A 147 -1.64 -7.52 -6.64
CA PRO A 147 -1.50 -8.68 -7.48
C PRO A 147 -0.49 -9.69 -6.91
N ILE A 148 -0.71 -10.96 -7.21
CA ILE A 148 0.26 -12.05 -7.01
C ILE A 148 0.02 -13.17 -8.03
N HIS A 149 1.10 -13.75 -8.55
CA HIS A 149 1.02 -15.00 -9.29
C HIS A 149 1.11 -16.18 -8.34
N HIS A 150 0.07 -17.02 -8.31
CA HIS A 150 -0.02 -18.17 -7.41
C HIS A 150 -0.83 -19.30 -8.06
N ASP A 151 -0.37 -20.53 -7.96
CA ASP A 151 -1.00 -21.74 -8.53
C ASP A 151 -1.34 -21.59 -10.02
N GLY A 152 -0.37 -21.09 -10.81
CA GLY A 152 -0.44 -21.01 -12.26
C GLY A 152 -1.35 -19.91 -12.81
N ARG A 153 -1.79 -18.94 -11.97
CA ARG A 153 -2.61 -17.81 -12.39
C ARG A 153 -2.29 -16.56 -11.61
N TRP A 154 -2.71 -15.43 -12.14
CA TRP A 154 -2.70 -14.16 -11.43
C TRP A 154 -3.93 -14.03 -10.53
N TRP A 155 -3.70 -13.60 -9.30
CA TRP A 155 -4.72 -13.16 -8.35
C TRP A 155 -4.56 -11.66 -8.10
N LEU A 156 -5.68 -10.97 -7.92
CA LEU A 156 -5.74 -9.58 -7.55
C LEU A 156 -6.66 -9.43 -6.36
N PHE A 157 -6.11 -8.97 -5.24
CA PHE A 157 -6.87 -8.66 -4.04
C PHE A 157 -7.08 -7.15 -3.95
N TYR A 158 -8.27 -6.70 -3.63
CA TYR A 158 -8.59 -5.28 -3.55
C TYR A 158 -9.75 -5.02 -2.59
N SER A 159 -9.79 -3.81 -1.99
CA SER A 159 -10.99 -3.30 -1.34
C SER A 159 -11.80 -2.46 -2.31
N GLY A 160 -13.08 -2.30 -2.03
CA GLY A 160 -13.94 -1.46 -2.86
C GLY A 160 -15.39 -1.46 -2.40
N GLY A 161 -16.18 -0.62 -3.04
CA GLY A 161 -17.62 -0.56 -2.80
C GLY A 161 -18.17 0.86 -2.68
N PRO A 162 -19.50 1.02 -2.68
CA PRO A 162 -20.16 2.31 -2.83
C PRO A 162 -19.99 3.23 -1.62
N ASN A 163 -19.79 2.67 -0.44
CA ASN A 163 -19.75 3.42 0.80
C ASN A 163 -18.40 3.28 1.53
N ARG A 164 -18.19 4.08 2.57
CA ARG A 164 -16.95 4.07 3.33
C ARG A 164 -16.73 2.75 4.08
N GLU A 165 -17.77 2.10 4.53
CA GLU A 165 -17.70 0.83 5.28
C GLU A 165 -17.11 -0.26 4.38
N ASP A 166 -17.63 -0.41 3.16
CA ASP A 166 -17.12 -1.36 2.19
C ASP A 166 -15.66 -1.05 1.81
N ARG A 167 -15.33 0.21 1.54
CA ARG A 167 -13.95 0.61 1.23
C ARG A 167 -12.93 0.33 2.35
N MET A 168 -13.38 0.22 3.60
CA MET A 168 -12.52 -0.10 4.75
C MET A 168 -12.59 -1.57 5.18
N GLY A 169 -13.59 -2.32 4.74
CA GLY A 169 -13.86 -3.63 5.31
C GLY A 169 -14.41 -4.68 4.36
N ALA A 170 -14.39 -4.46 3.05
CA ALA A 170 -14.77 -5.47 2.07
C ALA A 170 -13.56 -5.86 1.21
N LEU A 171 -13.12 -7.10 1.31
CA LEU A 171 -12.07 -7.69 0.47
C LEU A 171 -12.70 -8.39 -0.72
N HIS A 172 -12.26 -8.04 -1.89
CA HIS A 172 -12.59 -8.69 -3.15
C HIS A 172 -11.39 -9.45 -3.68
N ALA A 173 -11.63 -10.40 -4.54
CA ALA A 173 -10.62 -11.09 -5.33
C ALA A 173 -11.04 -11.16 -6.80
N ALA A 174 -10.06 -11.12 -7.68
CA ALA A 174 -10.22 -11.47 -9.09
C ALA A 174 -9.03 -12.34 -9.52
N TRP A 175 -9.21 -13.09 -10.60
CA TRP A 175 -8.15 -13.90 -11.17
C TRP A 175 -8.05 -13.73 -12.69
N ALA A 176 -6.87 -13.99 -13.24
CA ALA A 176 -6.60 -13.95 -14.68
C ALA A 176 -5.50 -14.96 -15.03
N GLU A 177 -5.47 -15.39 -16.28
CA GLU A 177 -4.35 -16.21 -16.79
C GLU A 177 -3.10 -15.36 -17.10
N ARG A 178 -3.33 -14.09 -17.42
CA ARG A 178 -2.28 -13.11 -17.74
C ARG A 178 -2.47 -11.85 -16.90
N LEU A 179 -1.36 -11.18 -16.59
CA LEU A 179 -1.35 -9.97 -15.78
C LEU A 179 -2.24 -8.85 -16.37
N GLU A 180 -2.23 -8.69 -17.69
CA GLU A 180 -3.03 -7.68 -18.38
C GLU A 180 -4.52 -8.05 -18.46
N GLY A 181 -4.88 -9.27 -18.06
CA GLY A 181 -6.24 -9.78 -18.11
C GLY A 181 -6.58 -10.63 -19.34
N PRO A 182 -7.85 -10.92 -19.60
CA PRO A 182 -9.01 -10.40 -18.85
C PRO A 182 -9.08 -10.91 -17.40
N TRP A 183 -9.51 -10.05 -16.50
CA TRP A 183 -9.71 -10.36 -15.09
C TRP A 183 -11.14 -10.83 -14.81
N HIS A 184 -11.29 -11.90 -14.04
CA HIS A 184 -12.55 -12.49 -13.65
C HIS A 184 -12.78 -12.28 -12.16
N ALA A 185 -13.83 -11.51 -11.81
CA ALA A 185 -14.20 -11.32 -10.42
C ALA A 185 -14.60 -12.65 -9.76
N HIS A 186 -14.13 -12.88 -8.53
CA HIS A 186 -14.49 -14.10 -7.80
C HIS A 186 -16.01 -14.12 -7.51
N PRO A 187 -16.74 -15.24 -7.74
CA PRO A 187 -18.19 -15.29 -7.62
C PRO A 187 -18.71 -15.06 -6.19
N ARG A 188 -17.84 -15.17 -5.19
CA ARG A 188 -18.16 -14.89 -3.78
C ARG A 188 -17.80 -13.46 -3.34
N ASN A 189 -17.48 -12.54 -4.27
CA ASN A 189 -17.12 -11.17 -3.90
C ASN A 189 -18.26 -10.44 -3.16
N PRO A 190 -17.94 -9.70 -2.11
CA PRO A 190 -16.67 -9.66 -1.42
C PRO A 190 -16.38 -10.96 -0.66
N ILE A 191 -15.17 -11.51 -0.85
CA ILE A 191 -14.75 -12.77 -0.22
C ILE A 191 -14.61 -12.67 1.30
N ARG A 192 -14.53 -11.45 1.85
CA ARG A 192 -14.52 -11.17 3.29
C ARG A 192 -15.12 -9.80 3.57
N ARG A 193 -15.88 -9.71 4.69
CA ARG A 193 -16.37 -8.44 5.25
C ARG A 193 -15.95 -8.33 6.71
N ASP A 194 -14.94 -7.50 6.97
CA ASP A 194 -14.41 -7.27 8.32
C ASP A 194 -13.47 -6.06 8.32
N ARG A 195 -13.85 -4.98 8.97
CA ARG A 195 -12.96 -3.80 9.13
C ARG A 195 -11.66 -4.10 9.88
N GLY A 196 -11.61 -5.22 10.59
CA GLY A 196 -10.42 -5.69 11.30
C GLY A 196 -9.45 -6.47 10.43
N GLY A 197 -9.70 -6.61 9.10
CA GLY A 197 -8.81 -7.40 8.27
C GLY A 197 -9.38 -7.77 6.91
N ALA A 198 -9.74 -6.77 6.11
CA ALA A 198 -10.22 -6.97 4.75
C ALA A 198 -9.56 -6.04 3.71
N ARG A 199 -9.05 -4.88 4.11
CA ARG A 199 -8.38 -3.97 3.19
C ARG A 199 -6.92 -4.40 3.00
N PRO A 200 -6.41 -4.63 1.79
CA PRO A 200 -5.01 -4.97 1.57
C PRO A 200 -4.07 -3.94 2.20
N GLY A 201 -2.88 -4.38 2.61
CA GLY A 201 -1.90 -3.54 3.30
C GLY A 201 -0.48 -4.05 3.15
N GLY A 202 -0.07 -4.44 1.94
CA GLY A 202 1.31 -4.84 1.66
C GLY A 202 1.46 -6.00 0.69
N THR A 203 2.66 -6.54 0.61
CA THR A 203 3.03 -7.60 -0.34
C THR A 203 2.53 -8.97 0.13
N PRO A 204 1.75 -9.70 -0.67
CA PRO A 204 1.45 -11.10 -0.40
C PRO A 204 2.74 -11.93 -0.43
N PHE A 205 2.81 -12.94 0.40
CA PHE A 205 3.98 -13.82 0.50
C PHE A 205 3.57 -15.26 0.81
N LEU A 206 4.47 -16.20 0.54
CA LEU A 206 4.30 -17.60 0.94
C LEU A 206 4.96 -17.84 2.30
N ASN A 207 4.24 -18.52 3.21
CA ASN A 207 4.77 -19.07 4.44
C ASN A 207 4.67 -20.59 4.36
N GLY A 208 5.76 -21.25 3.95
CA GLY A 208 5.67 -22.59 3.38
C GLY A 208 4.83 -22.56 2.09
N ASP A 209 3.83 -23.43 2.01
CA ASP A 209 2.91 -23.50 0.86
C ASP A 209 1.65 -22.61 1.04
N VAL A 210 1.53 -21.90 2.16
CA VAL A 210 0.36 -21.09 2.48
C VAL A 210 0.52 -19.67 1.97
N LEU A 211 -0.38 -19.24 1.09
CA LEU A 211 -0.46 -17.84 0.67
C LEU A 211 -0.94 -16.97 1.82
N CYS A 212 -0.19 -15.91 2.10
CA CYS A 212 -0.44 -14.92 3.13
C CYS A 212 -0.62 -13.53 2.51
N LEU A 213 -1.63 -12.79 2.96
CA LEU A 213 -1.90 -11.41 2.53
C LEU A 213 -1.89 -10.48 3.75
N PRO A 214 -1.01 -9.49 3.82
CA PRO A 214 -1.12 -8.42 4.80
C PRO A 214 -2.39 -7.60 4.56
N VAL A 215 -3.16 -7.36 5.62
CA VAL A 215 -4.40 -6.58 5.58
C VAL A 215 -4.47 -5.59 6.75
N GLN A 216 -5.10 -4.46 6.51
CA GLN A 216 -5.23 -3.37 7.48
C GLN A 216 -6.32 -3.67 8.52
N ASP A 217 -6.04 -3.40 9.78
CA ASP A 217 -7.04 -3.32 10.85
C ASP A 217 -7.54 -1.87 10.98
N CYS A 218 -8.72 -1.61 10.44
CA CYS A 218 -9.34 -0.29 10.41
C CYS A 218 -10.48 -0.13 11.45
N ARG A 219 -10.59 -1.01 12.46
CA ARG A 219 -11.68 -0.98 13.45
C ARG A 219 -11.72 0.29 14.29
N HIS A 220 -10.59 0.71 14.81
CA HIS A 220 -10.49 1.87 15.72
C HIS A 220 -10.05 3.14 15.00
N THR A 221 -9.16 3.01 14.04
CA THR A 221 -8.65 4.10 13.20
C THR A 221 -8.23 3.53 11.85
N TYR A 222 -8.19 4.37 10.83
CA TYR A 222 -7.62 3.98 9.53
C TYR A 222 -6.18 3.53 9.70
N GLY A 223 -5.85 2.34 9.20
CA GLY A 223 -4.52 1.79 9.30
C GLY A 223 -4.01 1.68 10.74
N GLY A 224 -4.82 1.16 11.66
CA GLY A 224 -4.43 1.06 13.08
C GLY A 224 -3.42 -0.04 13.38
N ALA A 225 -3.41 -1.10 12.59
CA ALA A 225 -2.51 -2.25 12.65
C ALA A 225 -2.56 -3.02 11.33
N VAL A 226 -1.59 -3.91 11.12
CA VAL A 226 -1.63 -4.90 10.04
C VAL A 226 -1.93 -6.27 10.64
N ARG A 227 -2.67 -7.09 9.91
CA ARG A 227 -2.92 -8.50 10.23
C ARG A 227 -2.58 -9.34 9.02
N ILE A 228 -2.35 -10.62 9.21
CA ILE A 228 -2.05 -11.56 8.10
C ILE A 228 -3.26 -12.44 7.88
N LEU A 229 -3.84 -12.35 6.69
CA LEU A 229 -4.78 -13.35 6.17
C LEU A 229 -3.98 -14.52 5.62
N ARG A 230 -4.38 -15.75 5.96
CA ARG A 230 -3.83 -17.00 5.47
C ARG A 230 -4.89 -17.66 4.62
N PHE A 231 -4.59 -17.99 3.38
CA PHE A 231 -5.52 -18.70 2.50
C PHE A 231 -5.28 -20.20 2.63
N ASN A 232 -6.21 -20.90 3.28
CA ASN A 232 -6.21 -22.35 3.38
C ASN A 232 -6.67 -22.99 2.05
N ARG A 233 -7.50 -22.25 1.30
CA ARG A 233 -7.93 -22.61 -0.05
C ARG A 233 -8.22 -21.35 -0.86
N LEU A 234 -7.70 -21.29 -2.08
CA LEU A 234 -7.94 -20.21 -3.03
C LEU A 234 -8.06 -20.80 -4.44
N THR A 235 -9.26 -20.83 -4.97
CA THR A 235 -9.58 -21.29 -6.33
C THR A 235 -10.54 -20.30 -6.98
N PRO A 236 -10.77 -20.34 -8.31
CA PRO A 236 -11.75 -19.46 -8.96
C PRO A 236 -13.16 -19.45 -8.37
N ASP A 237 -13.54 -20.51 -7.65
CA ASP A 237 -14.91 -20.69 -7.14
C ASP A 237 -14.97 -20.77 -5.60
N THR A 238 -13.86 -21.07 -4.95
CA THR A 238 -13.83 -21.31 -3.51
C THR A 238 -12.70 -20.56 -2.84
N VAL A 239 -13.01 -19.96 -1.70
CA VAL A 239 -12.03 -19.30 -0.84
C VAL A 239 -12.29 -19.67 0.61
N GLU A 240 -11.22 -20.09 1.32
CA GLU A 240 -11.21 -20.34 2.75
C GLU A 240 -9.97 -19.65 3.33
N MET A 241 -10.15 -18.89 4.42
CA MET A 241 -9.10 -18.08 4.98
C MET A 241 -9.22 -17.93 6.49
N GLU A 242 -8.08 -17.75 7.13
CA GLU A 242 -7.95 -17.43 8.55
C GLU A 242 -7.22 -16.11 8.74
N ILE A 243 -7.51 -15.39 9.83
CA ILE A 243 -6.84 -14.15 10.14
C ILE A 243 -6.01 -14.27 11.43
N GLY A 244 -4.76 -13.87 11.35
CA GLY A 244 -3.85 -13.82 12.48
C GLY A 244 -4.11 -12.67 13.45
N PRO A 245 -3.36 -12.59 14.56
CA PRO A 245 -3.41 -11.47 15.49
C PRO A 245 -2.93 -10.16 14.84
N PRO A 246 -3.26 -8.98 15.43
CA PRO A 246 -2.77 -7.72 14.90
C PRO A 246 -1.28 -7.53 15.20
N LEU A 247 -0.51 -7.26 14.18
CA LEU A 247 0.83 -6.70 14.26
C LEU A 247 0.69 -5.20 14.56
N ARG A 248 1.31 -4.74 15.63
CA ARG A 248 1.15 -3.36 16.10
C ARG A 248 2.33 -2.49 15.65
N PRO A 249 2.11 -1.16 15.52
CA PRO A 249 3.22 -0.25 15.24
C PRO A 249 4.26 -0.31 16.36
N PRO A 250 5.54 0.05 16.06
CA PRO A 250 6.59 0.13 17.05
C PRO A 250 6.22 1.13 18.17
N VAL A 251 6.58 0.80 19.41
CA VAL A 251 6.22 1.63 20.58
C VAL A 251 7.24 2.74 20.87
N ASP A 252 8.50 2.56 20.44
CA ASP A 252 9.63 3.45 20.72
C ASP A 252 9.77 4.58 19.67
N THR A 253 8.64 5.07 19.20
CA THR A 253 8.57 6.15 18.22
C THR A 253 7.33 7.01 18.47
N PRO A 254 7.35 8.32 18.13
CA PRO A 254 6.13 9.15 18.13
C PRO A 254 5.07 8.67 17.11
N TYR A 255 5.44 7.81 16.15
CA TYR A 255 4.57 7.24 15.11
C TYR A 255 4.00 5.88 15.55
N ARG A 256 3.26 5.85 16.66
CA ARG A 256 2.69 4.64 17.28
C ARG A 256 1.16 4.52 17.19
N GLU A 257 0.52 5.40 16.42
CA GLU A 257 -0.95 5.46 16.37
C GLU A 257 -1.54 4.76 15.15
N GLY A 258 -0.70 4.11 14.34
CA GLY A 258 -1.11 3.29 13.19
C GLY A 258 0.08 2.67 12.48
N PHE A 259 -0.25 1.66 11.67
CA PHE A 259 0.66 0.85 10.86
C PHE A 259 -0.21 0.19 9.78
N HIS A 260 -0.03 0.51 8.49
CA HIS A 260 -0.94 0.00 7.48
C HIS A 260 -0.29 -0.66 6.28
N THR A 261 1.03 -0.57 6.13
CA THR A 261 1.75 -1.23 5.04
C THR A 261 2.85 -2.13 5.58
N LEU A 262 2.87 -3.38 5.12
CA LEU A 262 3.90 -4.38 5.35
C LEU A 262 4.33 -4.95 4.00
N ALA A 263 5.36 -4.38 3.39
CA ALA A 263 5.79 -4.73 2.05
C ALA A 263 7.15 -5.45 2.05
N ALA A 264 7.20 -6.64 1.43
CA ALA A 264 8.42 -7.40 1.25
C ALA A 264 9.37 -6.71 0.26
N CYS A 265 10.64 -6.66 0.60
CA CYS A 265 11.67 -6.16 -0.30
C CYS A 265 12.99 -6.91 -0.07
N GLY A 266 13.08 -8.14 -0.59
CA GLY A 266 14.23 -9.01 -0.38
C GLY A 266 14.47 -9.33 1.09
N SER A 267 15.65 -8.99 1.61
CA SER A 267 16.06 -9.21 3.00
C SER A 267 15.51 -8.17 3.99
N VAL A 268 14.86 -7.12 3.50
CA VAL A 268 14.25 -6.08 4.33
C VAL A 268 12.74 -6.06 4.13
N THR A 269 12.04 -5.46 5.09
CA THR A 269 10.60 -5.19 4.98
C THR A 269 10.37 -3.69 5.09
N LEU A 270 9.57 -3.15 4.19
CA LEU A 270 9.17 -1.76 4.19
C LEU A 270 7.87 -1.61 4.97
N ILE A 271 7.82 -0.64 5.85
CA ILE A 271 6.65 -0.33 6.67
C ILE A 271 6.35 1.16 6.64
N ASP A 272 5.16 1.52 7.05
CA ASP A 272 4.86 2.88 7.46
C ASP A 272 4.21 2.90 8.85
N ALA A 273 4.44 3.97 9.57
CA ALA A 273 3.84 4.17 10.88
C ALA A 273 3.27 5.58 11.00
N LYS A 274 2.24 5.72 11.83
CA LYS A 274 1.40 6.91 11.91
C LYS A 274 1.49 7.60 13.26
N ARG A 275 1.55 8.94 13.22
CA ARG A 275 1.12 9.81 14.31
C ARG A 275 -0.06 10.68 13.89
N ILE A 276 -0.86 11.11 14.84
CA ILE A 276 -2.02 11.95 14.57
C ILE A 276 -1.73 13.37 15.06
N ASP A 277 -1.70 14.31 14.13
CA ASP A 277 -1.64 15.73 14.49
C ASP A 277 -3.01 16.21 14.99
N ARG A 278 -3.03 16.68 16.23
CA ARG A 278 -4.21 17.22 16.92
C ARG A 278 -4.09 18.72 17.21
N SER A 279 -3.08 19.38 16.64
CA SER A 279 -2.77 20.81 16.92
C SER A 279 -3.83 21.78 16.37
N GLY A 280 -4.75 21.32 15.54
CA GLY A 280 -5.72 22.16 14.86
C GLY A 280 -5.18 22.88 13.62
N ARG A 281 -3.86 22.84 13.34
CA ARG A 281 -3.25 23.46 12.15
C ARG A 281 -3.85 22.93 10.83
N GLY A 282 -4.32 21.66 10.81
CA GLY A 282 -5.04 21.10 9.66
C GLY A 282 -6.28 21.90 9.26
N TRP A 283 -6.94 22.55 10.23
CA TRP A 283 -8.07 23.44 9.95
C TRP A 283 -7.63 24.71 9.20
N LEU A 284 -6.50 25.29 9.55
CA LEU A 284 -5.95 26.48 8.86
C LEU A 284 -5.60 26.16 7.41
N ILE A 285 -5.06 24.98 7.14
CA ILE A 285 -4.75 24.51 5.78
C ILE A 285 -6.03 24.35 4.95
N ASP A 286 -7.08 23.79 5.54
CA ASP A 286 -8.38 23.66 4.87
C ASP A 286 -9.02 25.01 4.56
N LEU A 287 -8.92 25.94 5.49
CA LEU A 287 -9.42 27.30 5.30
C LEU A 287 -8.67 28.01 4.17
N ALA A 288 -7.33 27.98 4.20
CA ALA A 288 -6.49 28.59 3.16
C ALA A 288 -6.75 27.97 1.76
N ARG A 289 -7.05 26.66 1.69
CA ARG A 289 -7.40 26.00 0.43
C ARG A 289 -8.77 26.45 -0.10
N ARG A 290 -9.79 26.60 0.77
CA ARG A 290 -11.11 27.08 0.37
C ARG A 290 -11.04 28.47 -0.25
N PHE A 291 -10.23 29.35 0.32
CA PHE A 291 -10.02 30.69 -0.24
C PHE A 291 -9.37 30.66 -1.62
N ARG A 292 -8.36 29.80 -1.84
CA ARG A 292 -7.72 29.65 -3.16
C ARG A 292 -8.68 29.14 -4.23
N ASN A 293 -9.52 28.16 -3.91
CA ASN A 293 -10.49 27.60 -4.85
C ASN A 293 -11.70 28.54 -5.12
N ALA A 294 -11.95 29.54 -4.28
CA ALA A 294 -12.98 30.57 -4.50
C ALA A 294 -12.47 31.75 -5.34
N SER A 295 -11.15 31.82 -5.57
CA SER A 295 -10.49 32.88 -6.32
C SER A 295 -9.99 32.41 -7.71
N ALA A 296 -10.21 31.15 -8.05
CA ALA A 296 -9.94 30.52 -9.36
C ALA A 296 -11.24 30.14 -10.07
#